data_e137bc56b67d9bb92a157542cf86dd60
#
_entry.id   e137bc56b67d9bb92a157542cf86dd60
#
_cell.length_a   1.000
_cell.length_b   1.000
_cell.length_c   1.000
_cell.angle_alpha   90.00
_cell.angle_beta   90.00
_cell.angle_gamma   90.00
#
_symmetry.space_group_name_H-M   'P 1'
#
loop_
_entity.id
_entity.type
_entity.pdbx_description
1 polymer ?
#
loop_
_entity_poly.entity_id
_entity_poly.type
_entity_poly.pdbx_seq_one_letter_code
_entity_poly.pdbx_strand_id
1 'polypeptide(L)'
;MKKSIWIKHFFCLLAFLIVGTFPAISIGNHYDFKLIGSQNGMPSIISCIYTEQKGFIWIGTPTGLIRFDGTELKKYTAQPDNENSLPNDSILQIIEDNQQTTWILTTTGIARYSLIHDNFFIPKLNNQPIIAKSICKIADGLLFGGINKIYKYSYATNTISLIREFKTDEPFIIRSIQMWKPDTILCLSWQQGILQMNLKNFEITPFPFQYGNDNVGIIIDSQQRIWLSTYNNGVKCFSAQGKLIASYTTQNSRLSSDIVLCMTEFKQKIWMGTDGGGINILDPTTGNITVLEHISGDNHSLPTNTILCLHSDSAGNIWAGSKREGVINIREVSMRTYTNVVLGHNKGLSQSTVLQLYQEPASEELWIAMDGGGINKFIPSTETFVHYPDTWGDKMVSITGFTPNELLVSAFSKGIFIFDKKTGKKRPFAIMSPSLEHHIRYSGQPINLYRDTPNSILILSSPPYRYHTSTRQLTPVPCAKEVKIKGLLSSIGYDSTAIYLNDPYNIYRLDRKKDTVEIFASAPQGFFNAVSRDDKGVFWIAGTRGLYTYHPDTRKFERIPTTLFNEVNTVLCDNKGKVWIGAEQKLFIWLTDTKRFV
;
A
#
# COMPACT_ATOMS: atom_id res chain seq x y z
N MET A 1 -17.42 -50.76 -32.61
CA MET A 1 -16.46 -49.68 -32.88
C MET A 1 -17.04 -48.24 -32.72
N LYS A 2 -18.18 -48.02 -32.06
CA LYS A 2 -18.78 -46.67 -31.85
C LYS A 2 -18.82 -46.20 -30.39
N LYS A 3 -18.34 -46.98 -29.41
CA LYS A 3 -18.28 -46.60 -27.99
C LYS A 3 -16.93 -46.03 -27.52
N SER A 4 -15.88 -46.11 -28.35
CA SER A 4 -14.53 -45.65 -27.98
C SER A 4 -14.27 -44.16 -28.28
N ILE A 5 -15.07 -43.52 -29.11
CA ILE A 5 -14.87 -42.11 -29.52
C ILE A 5 -15.49 -41.14 -28.52
N TRP A 6 -16.58 -41.53 -27.84
CA TRP A 6 -17.25 -40.68 -26.82
C TRP A 6 -16.46 -40.57 -25.52
N ILE A 7 -15.69 -41.57 -25.16
CA ILE A 7 -14.87 -41.55 -23.93
C ILE A 7 -13.66 -40.60 -24.08
N LYS A 8 -13.07 -40.54 -25.30
CA LYS A 8 -11.95 -39.61 -25.55
C LYS A 8 -12.37 -38.14 -25.58
N HIS A 9 -13.57 -37.82 -26.03
CA HIS A 9 -14.09 -36.46 -26.04
C HIS A 9 -14.56 -36.02 -24.64
N PHE A 10 -15.03 -36.94 -23.80
CA PHE A 10 -15.42 -36.64 -22.41
C PHE A 10 -14.20 -36.36 -21.52
N PHE A 11 -13.09 -37.06 -21.71
CA PHE A 11 -11.83 -36.79 -21.01
C PHE A 11 -11.15 -35.49 -21.47
N CYS A 12 -11.25 -35.11 -22.74
CA CYS A 12 -10.79 -33.81 -23.21
C CYS A 12 -11.64 -32.65 -22.71
N LEU A 13 -12.95 -32.82 -22.53
CA LEU A 13 -13.81 -31.78 -21.94
C LEU A 13 -13.60 -31.64 -20.44
N LEU A 14 -13.30 -32.73 -19.71
CA LEU A 14 -12.97 -32.68 -18.29
C LEU A 14 -11.58 -32.08 -18.04
N ALA A 15 -10.61 -32.29 -18.94
CA ALA A 15 -9.30 -31.66 -18.84
C ALA A 15 -9.33 -30.15 -19.15
N PHE A 16 -10.30 -29.66 -19.92
CA PHE A 16 -10.50 -28.22 -20.18
C PHE A 16 -11.27 -27.52 -19.03
N LEU A 17 -12.02 -28.25 -18.21
CA LEU A 17 -12.74 -27.71 -17.05
C LEU A 17 -11.88 -27.62 -15.78
N ILE A 18 -10.71 -28.27 -15.77
CA ILE A 18 -9.78 -28.22 -14.61
C ILE A 18 -8.71 -27.12 -14.79
N VAL A 19 -8.56 -26.52 -15.98
CA VAL A 19 -7.60 -25.43 -16.28
C VAL A 19 -8.18 -24.03 -16.02
N GLY A 20 -9.40 -23.92 -15.49
CA GLY A 20 -10.16 -22.67 -15.44
C GLY A 20 -10.44 -22.04 -14.07
N THR A 21 -9.82 -22.49 -12.98
CA THR A 21 -9.91 -21.78 -11.70
C THR A 21 -8.54 -21.67 -11.05
N PHE A 22 -7.66 -20.87 -11.64
CA PHE A 22 -6.71 -20.17 -10.80
C PHE A 22 -7.55 -19.24 -9.92
N PRO A 23 -7.47 -19.34 -8.59
CA PRO A 23 -8.02 -18.30 -7.77
C PRO A 23 -7.38 -17.01 -8.25
N ALA A 24 -8.20 -16.04 -8.63
CA ALA A 24 -7.73 -14.69 -8.82
C ALA A 24 -6.95 -14.38 -7.55
N ILE A 25 -5.63 -14.25 -7.66
CA ILE A 25 -4.81 -13.77 -6.54
C ILE A 25 -5.45 -12.43 -6.24
N SER A 26 -6.21 -12.37 -5.16
CA SER A 26 -6.64 -11.12 -4.58
C SER A 26 -5.34 -10.44 -4.22
N ILE A 27 -4.91 -9.50 -5.07
CA ILE A 27 -3.88 -8.55 -4.68
C ILE A 27 -4.50 -7.86 -3.48
N GLY A 28 -4.11 -8.27 -2.28
CA GLY A 28 -4.60 -7.68 -1.04
C GLY A 28 -4.33 -6.19 -1.13
N ASN A 29 -5.30 -5.36 -0.77
CA ASN A 29 -5.11 -3.93 -0.72
C ASN A 29 -3.92 -3.66 0.20
N HIS A 30 -2.85 -3.12 -0.35
CA HIS A 30 -1.69 -2.70 0.42
C HIS A 30 -1.91 -1.27 0.90
N TYR A 31 -1.49 -0.99 2.13
CA TYR A 31 -1.59 0.34 2.72
C TYR A 31 -0.20 0.89 3.00
N ASP A 32 0.00 2.16 2.69
CA ASP A 32 1.16 2.95 3.08
C ASP A 32 0.81 3.81 4.29
N PHE A 33 1.71 3.89 5.27
CA PHE A 33 1.52 4.58 6.53
C PHE A 33 2.54 5.71 6.67
N LYS A 34 2.09 6.96 6.59
CA LYS A 34 2.93 8.13 6.84
C LYS A 34 2.66 8.67 8.23
N LEU A 35 3.61 8.50 9.14
CA LEU A 35 3.54 9.06 10.49
C LEU A 35 3.94 10.53 10.49
N ILE A 36 3.13 11.37 11.14
CA ILE A 36 3.43 12.75 11.53
C ILE A 36 3.46 12.76 13.05
N GLY A 37 4.65 12.58 13.60
CA GLY A 37 4.87 12.37 15.02
C GLY A 37 5.58 13.55 15.72
N SER A 38 6.11 13.29 16.91
CA SER A 38 6.78 14.28 17.74
C SER A 38 8.00 14.93 17.07
N GLN A 39 8.70 14.21 16.21
CA GLN A 39 9.81 14.74 15.39
C GLN A 39 9.36 15.84 14.41
N ASN A 40 8.07 15.90 14.08
CA ASN A 40 7.46 16.94 13.25
C ASN A 40 6.79 18.04 14.11
N GLY A 41 6.89 17.98 15.44
CA GLY A 41 6.20 18.88 16.36
C GLY A 41 4.74 18.51 16.67
N MET A 42 4.29 17.30 16.27
CA MET A 42 2.95 16.80 16.54
C MET A 42 2.85 16.25 17.97
N PRO A 43 1.82 16.59 18.76
CA PRO A 43 1.55 15.93 20.04
C PRO A 43 1.31 14.42 19.87
N SER A 44 1.69 13.65 20.87
CA SER A 44 1.56 12.19 20.85
C SER A 44 0.10 11.71 20.93
N ILE A 45 -0.76 12.45 21.65
CA ILE A 45 -2.18 12.10 21.85
C ILE A 45 -3.05 12.92 20.91
N ILE A 46 -3.82 12.25 20.07
CA ILE A 46 -4.74 12.88 19.12
C ILE A 46 -6.17 12.47 19.47
N SER A 47 -7.01 13.44 19.82
CA SER A 47 -8.40 13.19 20.23
C SER A 47 -9.37 13.14 19.05
N CYS A 48 -9.18 13.97 18.04
CA CYS A 48 -10.02 13.99 16.84
C CYS A 48 -9.25 14.58 15.64
N ILE A 49 -9.72 14.24 14.42
CA ILE A 49 -9.17 14.77 13.15
C ILE A 49 -10.35 15.15 12.26
N TYR A 50 -10.22 16.23 11.52
CA TYR A 50 -11.17 16.67 10.51
C TYR A 50 -10.44 17.32 9.33
N THR A 51 -10.83 16.98 8.10
CA THR A 51 -10.32 17.61 6.88
C THR A 51 -11.41 18.50 6.31
N GLU A 52 -11.18 19.81 6.22
CA GLU A 52 -12.11 20.75 5.65
C GLU A 52 -12.03 20.77 4.11
N GLN A 53 -13.08 21.26 3.44
CA GLN A 53 -13.17 21.31 1.97
C GLN A 53 -12.04 22.14 1.34
N LYS A 54 -11.49 23.11 2.05
CA LYS A 54 -10.35 23.94 1.61
C LYS A 54 -9.00 23.23 1.69
N GLY A 55 -8.97 22.01 2.21
CA GLY A 55 -7.78 21.16 2.26
C GLY A 55 -6.94 21.25 3.53
N PHE A 56 -7.29 22.11 4.51
CA PHE A 56 -6.65 22.10 5.81
C PHE A 56 -7.10 20.89 6.63
N ILE A 57 -6.18 20.36 7.40
CA ILE A 57 -6.43 19.26 8.33
C ILE A 57 -6.38 19.81 9.75
N TRP A 58 -7.51 19.72 10.44
CA TRP A 58 -7.64 20.11 11.81
C TRP A 58 -7.46 18.92 12.73
N ILE A 59 -6.59 19.08 13.71
CA ILE A 59 -6.17 18.01 14.62
C ILE A 59 -6.40 18.49 16.05
N GLY A 60 -7.33 17.83 16.73
CA GLY A 60 -7.63 18.09 18.13
C GLY A 60 -6.72 17.26 19.03
N THR A 61 -6.23 17.90 20.09
CA THR A 61 -5.39 17.26 21.11
C THR A 61 -5.85 17.66 22.52
N PRO A 62 -5.39 17.02 23.59
CA PRO A 62 -5.63 17.48 24.95
C PRO A 62 -4.97 18.83 25.29
N THR A 63 -4.01 19.30 24.49
CA THR A 63 -3.16 20.47 24.77
C THR A 63 -3.23 21.55 23.69
N GLY A 64 -4.30 21.57 22.91
CA GLY A 64 -4.56 22.56 21.89
C GLY A 64 -5.09 21.98 20.59
N LEU A 65 -5.42 22.89 19.69
CA LEU A 65 -5.87 22.62 18.33
C LEU A 65 -4.70 22.86 17.36
N ILE A 66 -4.54 21.99 16.37
CA ILE A 66 -3.53 22.14 15.33
C ILE A 66 -4.21 22.24 13.98
N ARG A 67 -3.79 23.19 13.15
CA ARG A 67 -4.09 23.26 11.72
C ARG A 67 -2.87 22.85 10.93
N PHE A 68 -3.02 21.87 10.06
CA PHE A 68 -1.98 21.34 9.20
C PHE A 68 -2.35 21.57 7.73
N ASP A 69 -1.45 22.15 6.96
CA ASP A 69 -1.65 22.47 5.53
C ASP A 69 -0.97 21.47 4.57
N GLY A 70 -0.38 20.41 5.11
CA GLY A 70 0.43 19.44 4.37
C GLY A 70 1.93 19.60 4.59
N THR A 71 2.36 20.77 5.05
CA THR A 71 3.77 21.14 5.31
C THR A 71 4.00 21.69 6.70
N GLU A 72 3.19 22.65 7.13
CA GLU A 72 3.35 23.36 8.41
C GLU A 72 2.25 23.04 9.42
N LEU A 73 2.64 23.00 10.69
CA LEU A 73 1.75 22.82 11.84
C LEU A 73 1.55 24.15 12.55
N LYS A 74 0.35 24.69 12.52
CA LYS A 74 -0.02 25.87 13.31
C LYS A 74 -0.82 25.45 14.52
N LYS A 75 -0.31 25.75 15.72
CA LYS A 75 -0.95 25.44 17.00
C LYS A 75 -1.75 26.63 17.53
N TYR A 76 -2.95 26.36 18.05
CA TYR A 76 -3.81 27.28 18.74
C TYR A 76 -4.09 26.77 20.16
N THR A 77 -4.05 27.68 21.15
CA THR A 77 -4.32 27.36 22.55
C THR A 77 -5.30 28.37 23.16
N ALA A 78 -5.92 28.00 24.25
CA ALA A 78 -6.71 28.91 25.07
C ALA A 78 -5.82 29.99 25.70
N GLN A 79 -6.27 31.24 25.63
CA GLN A 79 -5.59 32.39 26.23
C GLN A 79 -6.59 33.12 27.15
N PRO A 80 -6.39 33.12 28.48
CA PRO A 80 -7.38 33.64 29.45
C PRO A 80 -7.82 35.07 29.18
N ASP A 81 -6.91 35.92 28.69
CA ASP A 81 -7.16 37.37 28.49
C ASP A 81 -7.56 37.69 27.03
N ASN A 82 -7.82 36.68 26.19
CA ASN A 82 -8.16 36.85 24.79
C ASN A 82 -9.49 36.16 24.46
N GLU A 83 -10.56 36.93 24.38
CA GLU A 83 -11.90 36.44 24.03
C GLU A 83 -12.01 35.82 22.63
N ASN A 84 -11.01 36.06 21.77
CA ASN A 84 -10.93 35.50 20.43
C ASN A 84 -10.02 34.25 20.35
N SER A 85 -9.67 33.66 21.50
CA SER A 85 -8.94 32.39 21.58
C SER A 85 -9.89 31.20 21.80
N LEU A 86 -9.35 29.98 21.82
CA LEU A 86 -10.11 28.78 22.18
C LEU A 86 -10.65 28.86 23.63
N PRO A 87 -11.86 28.30 23.87
CA PRO A 87 -12.40 28.23 25.24
C PRO A 87 -11.59 27.32 26.18
N ASN A 88 -10.93 26.31 25.61
CA ASN A 88 -10.10 25.34 26.35
C ASN A 88 -9.17 24.61 25.39
N ASP A 89 -8.03 24.11 25.90
CA ASP A 89 -7.06 23.36 25.10
C ASP A 89 -7.49 21.94 24.77
N SER A 90 -8.34 21.35 25.59
CA SER A 90 -8.79 19.96 25.37
C SER A 90 -9.89 19.90 24.31
N ILE A 91 -9.52 19.48 23.11
CA ILE A 91 -10.40 19.41 21.95
C ILE A 91 -11.12 18.06 21.93
N LEU A 92 -12.45 18.08 21.78
CA LEU A 92 -13.30 16.89 21.77
C LEU A 92 -13.72 16.49 20.36
N GLN A 93 -14.15 17.46 19.55
CA GLN A 93 -14.64 17.21 18.19
C GLN A 93 -14.45 18.43 17.31
N ILE A 94 -14.26 18.21 16.02
CA ILE A 94 -14.14 19.26 15.00
C ILE A 94 -15.07 18.89 13.85
N ILE A 95 -15.79 19.87 13.31
CA ILE A 95 -16.70 19.68 12.18
C ILE A 95 -16.74 20.96 11.33
N GLU A 96 -16.88 20.81 10.02
CA GLU A 96 -17.21 21.89 9.11
C GLU A 96 -18.73 21.86 8.82
N ASP A 97 -19.39 23.00 8.98
CA ASP A 97 -20.83 23.12 8.73
C ASP A 97 -21.17 23.26 7.23
N ASN A 98 -22.46 23.37 6.90
CA ASN A 98 -22.91 23.49 5.51
C ASN A 98 -22.56 24.88 4.88
N GLN A 99 -22.11 25.84 5.68
CA GLN A 99 -21.61 27.15 5.24
C GLN A 99 -20.08 27.20 5.17
N GLN A 100 -19.40 26.03 5.22
CA GLN A 100 -17.93 25.89 5.22
C GLN A 100 -17.26 26.63 6.39
N THR A 101 -17.92 26.67 7.53
CA THR A 101 -17.37 27.20 8.77
C THR A 101 -16.92 26.07 9.68
N THR A 102 -15.68 26.14 10.15
CA THR A 102 -15.10 25.11 11.05
C THR A 102 -15.51 25.41 12.50
N TRP A 103 -16.11 24.41 13.14
CA TRP A 103 -16.54 24.45 14.53
C TRP A 103 -15.70 23.51 15.36
N ILE A 104 -15.29 23.99 16.51
CA ILE A 104 -14.42 23.29 17.45
C ILE A 104 -15.16 23.11 18.77
N LEU A 105 -15.29 21.89 19.20
CA LEU A 105 -15.87 21.52 20.48
C LEU A 105 -14.74 21.26 21.46
N THR A 106 -14.74 22.00 22.59
CA THR A 106 -13.78 21.83 23.69
C THR A 106 -14.49 21.31 24.94
N THR A 107 -13.73 20.99 25.97
CA THR A 107 -14.32 20.50 27.24
C THR A 107 -15.19 21.55 27.95
N THR A 108 -14.94 22.84 27.76
CA THR A 108 -15.62 23.94 28.47
C THR A 108 -16.42 24.88 27.57
N GLY A 109 -16.38 24.71 26.25
CA GLY A 109 -17.10 25.57 25.34
C GLY A 109 -17.01 25.17 23.88
N ILE A 110 -17.71 25.93 23.04
CA ILE A 110 -17.74 25.77 21.59
C ILE A 110 -17.08 26.99 20.96
N ALA A 111 -16.27 26.79 19.93
CA ALA A 111 -15.69 27.88 19.16
C ALA A 111 -15.98 27.73 17.67
N ARG A 112 -16.13 28.85 16.97
CA ARG A 112 -16.23 28.95 15.52
C ARG A 112 -14.97 29.63 15.00
N TYR A 113 -14.26 29.00 14.09
CA TYR A 113 -13.04 29.55 13.49
C TYR A 113 -13.35 30.58 12.40
N SER A 114 -12.60 31.67 12.41
CA SER A 114 -12.60 32.71 11.38
C SER A 114 -11.31 32.68 10.57
N LEU A 115 -11.39 32.24 9.31
CA LEU A 115 -10.23 32.20 8.44
C LEU A 115 -9.68 33.60 8.12
N ILE A 116 -10.54 34.62 8.04
CA ILE A 116 -10.15 36.01 7.70
C ILE A 116 -9.30 36.62 8.80
N HIS A 117 -9.68 36.37 10.05
CA HIS A 117 -8.99 36.95 11.20
C HIS A 117 -8.03 35.96 11.88
N ASP A 118 -8.04 34.72 11.41
CA ASP A 118 -7.26 33.59 11.99
C ASP A 118 -7.43 33.48 13.51
N ASN A 119 -8.66 33.60 13.98
CA ASN A 119 -9.06 33.58 15.39
C ASN A 119 -10.39 32.84 15.59
N PHE A 120 -10.89 32.84 16.83
CA PHE A 120 -12.09 32.09 17.22
C PHE A 120 -13.16 33.04 17.77
N PHE A 121 -14.41 32.74 17.42
CA PHE A 121 -15.58 33.34 18.03
C PHE A 121 -16.28 32.31 18.92
N ILE A 122 -16.57 32.69 20.19
CA ILE A 122 -17.21 31.82 21.18
C ILE A 122 -18.70 32.17 21.26
N PRO A 123 -19.61 31.35 20.73
CA PRO A 123 -21.04 31.57 20.86
C PRO A 123 -21.47 31.43 22.32
N LYS A 124 -22.29 32.38 22.79
CA LYS A 124 -22.82 32.41 24.16
C LYS A 124 -24.33 32.36 24.15
N LEU A 125 -24.93 31.69 25.12
CA LEU A 125 -26.37 31.72 25.38
C LEU A 125 -26.58 32.42 26.74
N ASN A 126 -27.31 33.55 26.78
CA ASN A 126 -27.50 34.37 27.96
C ASN A 126 -26.17 34.78 28.62
N ASN A 127 -25.19 35.19 27.80
CA ASN A 127 -23.81 35.55 28.18
C ASN A 127 -22.97 34.43 28.80
N GLN A 128 -23.41 33.16 28.74
CA GLN A 128 -22.66 32.02 29.24
C GLN A 128 -22.18 31.14 28.11
N PRO A 129 -20.95 30.60 28.16
CA PRO A 129 -20.47 29.61 27.20
C PRO A 129 -21.35 28.36 27.22
N ILE A 130 -21.54 27.75 26.05
CA ILE A 130 -22.30 26.51 25.90
C ILE A 130 -21.35 25.33 26.04
N ILE A 131 -21.62 24.48 27.02
CA ILE A 131 -20.86 23.25 27.23
C ILE A 131 -21.56 22.10 26.52
N ALA A 132 -20.90 21.52 25.53
CA ALA A 132 -21.38 20.35 24.80
C ALA A 132 -20.33 19.25 24.75
N LYS A 133 -20.75 18.02 24.45
CA LYS A 133 -19.91 16.83 24.32
C LYS A 133 -19.97 16.20 22.94
N SER A 134 -20.92 16.63 22.12
CA SER A 134 -21.08 16.18 20.74
C SER A 134 -21.71 17.26 19.87
N ILE A 135 -21.43 17.20 18.56
CA ILE A 135 -21.93 18.11 17.54
C ILE A 135 -22.33 17.32 16.31
N CYS A 136 -23.45 17.71 15.68
CA CYS A 136 -23.96 17.10 14.44
C CYS A 136 -24.51 18.14 13.49
N LYS A 137 -24.28 17.97 12.18
CA LYS A 137 -24.89 18.79 11.13
C LYS A 137 -26.34 18.40 10.90
N ILE A 138 -27.19 19.42 10.74
CA ILE A 138 -28.55 19.29 10.23
C ILE A 138 -28.75 20.25 9.03
N ALA A 139 -29.85 20.12 8.33
CA ALA A 139 -30.07 20.89 7.11
C ALA A 139 -30.00 22.42 7.32
N ASP A 140 -30.54 22.91 8.43
CA ASP A 140 -30.72 24.34 8.74
C ASP A 140 -29.80 24.83 9.87
N GLY A 141 -28.79 24.05 10.28
CA GLY A 141 -27.89 24.44 11.37
C GLY A 141 -27.03 23.31 11.93
N LEU A 142 -26.74 23.42 13.22
CA LEU A 142 -26.01 22.44 14.00
C LEU A 142 -26.77 22.08 15.28
N LEU A 143 -26.61 20.85 15.71
CA LEU A 143 -27.06 20.40 17.04
C LEU A 143 -25.86 20.13 17.94
N PHE A 144 -25.98 20.51 19.19
CA PHE A 144 -24.97 20.27 20.22
C PHE A 144 -25.59 19.50 21.37
N GLY A 145 -25.02 18.32 21.67
CA GLY A 145 -25.40 17.50 22.81
C GLY A 145 -24.54 17.81 24.01
N GLY A 146 -25.17 18.29 25.08
CA GLY A 146 -24.51 18.64 26.33
C GLY A 146 -24.85 17.65 27.47
N ILE A 147 -24.70 18.14 28.70
CA ILE A 147 -25.14 17.47 29.91
C ILE A 147 -26.60 17.90 30.16
N ASN A 148 -27.52 16.96 30.09
CA ASN A 148 -28.97 17.19 30.23
C ASN A 148 -29.58 18.17 29.24
N LYS A 149 -28.86 18.56 28.17
CA LYS A 149 -29.32 19.62 27.27
C LYS A 149 -28.96 19.33 25.82
N ILE A 150 -29.85 19.74 24.91
CA ILE A 150 -29.58 19.81 23.47
C ILE A 150 -29.79 21.26 23.02
N TYR A 151 -28.79 21.79 22.33
CA TYR A 151 -28.82 23.12 21.76
C TYR A 151 -28.85 23.03 20.24
N LYS A 152 -29.45 24.05 19.59
CA LYS A 152 -29.46 24.22 18.14
C LYS A 152 -28.86 25.59 17.78
N TYR A 153 -27.88 25.57 16.87
CA TYR A 153 -27.46 26.76 16.14
C TYR A 153 -28.23 26.81 14.82
N SER A 154 -28.85 27.94 14.53
CA SER A 154 -29.63 28.20 13.29
C SER A 154 -28.81 29.05 12.32
N TYR A 155 -28.68 28.62 11.09
CA TYR A 155 -28.06 29.41 10.02
C TYR A 155 -28.85 30.69 9.70
N ALA A 156 -30.16 30.64 9.79
CA ALA A 156 -31.03 31.76 9.43
C ALA A 156 -30.88 32.93 10.41
N THR A 157 -30.75 32.65 11.70
CA THR A 157 -30.67 33.68 12.73
C THR A 157 -29.25 33.93 13.26
N ASN A 158 -28.30 33.07 12.91
CA ASN A 158 -26.92 33.07 13.44
C ASN A 158 -26.89 33.06 14.97
N THR A 159 -27.84 32.38 15.61
CA THR A 159 -27.96 32.27 17.07
C THR A 159 -28.06 30.83 17.55
N ILE A 160 -27.72 30.63 18.82
CA ILE A 160 -27.92 29.35 19.49
C ILE A 160 -29.10 29.44 20.46
N SER A 161 -29.91 28.39 20.48
CA SER A 161 -31.04 28.23 21.38
C SER A 161 -31.02 26.87 22.09
N LEU A 162 -31.55 26.82 23.29
CA LEU A 162 -31.83 25.56 24.01
C LEU A 162 -33.13 24.98 23.41
N ILE A 163 -33.06 23.77 22.85
CA ILE A 163 -34.23 23.10 22.27
C ILE A 163 -34.80 22.00 23.14
N ARG A 164 -33.97 21.40 24.02
CA ARG A 164 -34.42 20.37 24.94
C ARG A 164 -33.59 20.39 26.22
N GLU A 165 -34.26 20.27 27.37
CA GLU A 165 -33.67 20.02 28.69
C GLU A 165 -34.28 18.77 29.30
N PHE A 166 -33.41 17.88 29.82
CA PHE A 166 -33.79 16.62 30.47
C PHE A 166 -33.81 16.87 31.98
N LYS A 167 -34.91 16.60 32.60
CA LYS A 167 -35.03 16.60 34.06
C LYS A 167 -34.79 15.18 34.54
N THR A 168 -33.59 14.87 34.99
CA THR A 168 -33.16 13.58 35.49
C THR A 168 -32.43 13.75 36.80
N ASP A 169 -32.52 12.76 37.69
CA ASP A 169 -31.86 12.75 38.99
C ASP A 169 -30.32 12.58 38.83
N GLU A 170 -29.89 11.88 37.75
CA GLU A 170 -28.49 11.71 37.39
C GLU A 170 -28.13 12.45 36.10
N PRO A 171 -26.87 12.94 35.96
CA PRO A 171 -26.44 13.64 34.74
C PRO A 171 -26.53 12.75 33.49
N PHE A 172 -27.28 13.21 32.51
CA PHE A 172 -27.43 12.57 31.21
C PHE A 172 -26.48 13.21 30.21
N ILE A 173 -25.39 12.51 29.85
CA ILE A 173 -24.35 13.01 28.96
C ILE A 173 -24.57 12.48 27.54
N ILE A 174 -24.79 13.38 26.59
CA ILE A 174 -24.95 13.05 25.17
C ILE A 174 -23.57 13.04 24.51
N ARG A 175 -23.00 11.83 24.33
CA ARG A 175 -21.64 11.63 23.82
C ARG A 175 -21.51 11.68 22.31
N SER A 176 -22.56 11.31 21.58
CA SER A 176 -22.59 11.33 20.14
C SER A 176 -24.00 11.64 19.65
N ILE A 177 -24.07 12.45 18.61
CA ILE A 177 -25.30 12.72 17.85
C ILE A 177 -25.04 12.38 16.40
N GLN A 178 -25.94 11.61 15.76
CA GLN A 178 -25.86 11.25 14.35
C GLN A 178 -27.20 11.45 13.65
N MET A 179 -27.18 12.05 12.45
CA MET A 179 -28.36 12.06 11.58
C MET A 179 -28.65 10.63 11.12
N TRP A 180 -29.87 10.16 11.37
CA TRP A 180 -30.31 8.82 10.96
C TRP A 180 -31.29 8.83 9.81
N LYS A 181 -32.30 9.70 9.88
CA LYS A 181 -33.31 9.94 8.85
C LYS A 181 -33.47 11.45 8.68
N PRO A 182 -34.09 11.93 7.60
CA PRO A 182 -34.20 13.37 7.34
C PRO A 182 -34.70 14.21 8.53
N ASP A 183 -35.57 13.66 9.35
CA ASP A 183 -36.18 14.33 10.49
C ASP A 183 -35.88 13.63 11.84
N THR A 184 -34.87 12.76 11.90
CA THR A 184 -34.59 11.98 13.12
C THR A 184 -33.08 11.84 13.34
N ILE A 185 -32.65 12.13 14.55
CA ILE A 185 -31.28 11.89 15.00
C ILE A 185 -31.23 10.75 16.01
N LEU A 186 -30.09 10.11 16.10
CA LEU A 186 -29.73 9.20 17.19
C LEU A 186 -28.77 9.92 18.14
N CYS A 187 -29.10 9.85 19.44
CA CYS A 187 -28.27 10.37 20.52
C CYS A 187 -27.75 9.18 21.32
N LEU A 188 -26.42 9.07 21.43
CA LEU A 188 -25.78 8.07 22.28
C LEU A 188 -25.50 8.64 23.65
N SER A 189 -26.01 8.00 24.69
CA SER A 189 -25.72 8.30 26.08
C SER A 189 -25.10 7.10 26.77
N TRP A 190 -24.24 7.35 27.73
CA TRP A 190 -23.65 6.26 28.53
C TRP A 190 -24.68 5.57 29.42
N GLN A 191 -25.56 6.36 30.07
CA GLN A 191 -26.50 5.83 31.06
C GLN A 191 -27.76 5.24 30.41
N GLN A 192 -28.22 5.80 29.30
CA GLN A 192 -29.52 5.45 28.72
C GLN A 192 -29.42 4.78 27.34
N GLY A 193 -28.18 4.48 26.87
CA GLY A 193 -27.97 3.85 25.57
C GLY A 193 -28.28 4.78 24.40
N ILE A 194 -28.99 4.27 23.40
CA ILE A 194 -29.36 5.02 22.20
C ILE A 194 -30.78 5.57 22.35
N LEU A 195 -30.93 6.88 22.14
CA LEU A 195 -32.21 7.57 22.05
C LEU A 195 -32.41 8.10 20.65
N GLN A 196 -33.63 8.10 20.16
CA GLN A 196 -34.01 8.79 18.92
C GLN A 196 -34.77 10.06 19.23
N MET A 197 -34.43 11.15 18.53
CA MET A 197 -35.13 12.43 18.65
C MET A 197 -35.68 12.85 17.29
N ASN A 198 -36.95 13.21 17.25
CA ASN A 198 -37.59 13.80 16.09
C ASN A 198 -37.26 15.30 16.02
N LEU A 199 -36.76 15.78 14.88
CA LEU A 199 -36.33 17.19 14.70
C LEU A 199 -37.49 18.19 14.51
N LYS A 200 -38.71 17.73 14.26
CA LYS A 200 -39.89 18.61 14.07
C LYS A 200 -40.52 19.03 15.40
N ASN A 201 -40.63 18.09 16.33
CA ASN A 201 -41.30 18.32 17.63
C ASN A 201 -40.34 18.16 18.82
N PHE A 202 -39.07 17.80 18.56
CA PHE A 202 -38.03 17.51 19.56
C PHE A 202 -38.42 16.44 20.60
N GLU A 203 -39.36 15.57 20.22
CA GLU A 203 -39.76 14.44 21.05
C GLU A 203 -38.68 13.36 21.02
N ILE A 204 -38.37 12.82 22.21
CA ILE A 204 -37.36 11.77 22.39
C ILE A 204 -38.05 10.50 22.81
N THR A 205 -37.68 9.41 22.13
CA THR A 205 -38.11 8.05 22.48
C THR A 205 -36.89 7.14 22.58
N PRO A 206 -36.92 6.13 23.50
CA PRO A 206 -35.87 5.15 23.54
C PRO A 206 -35.74 4.44 22.19
N PHE A 207 -34.53 4.13 21.79
CA PHE A 207 -34.30 3.23 20.66
C PHE A 207 -34.81 1.82 21.06
N PRO A 208 -35.45 1.08 20.15
CA PRO A 208 -36.23 -0.10 20.50
C PRO A 208 -35.46 -1.26 21.17
N PHE A 209 -34.16 -1.12 21.33
CA PHE A 209 -33.31 -2.15 21.92
C PHE A 209 -32.30 -1.56 22.90
N GLN A 210 -32.24 -2.10 24.11
CA GLN A 210 -31.18 -1.73 25.08
C GLN A 210 -29.94 -2.63 24.87
N TYR A 211 -28.77 -2.02 24.76
CA TYR A 211 -27.50 -2.72 24.54
C TYR A 211 -26.45 -2.26 25.53
N GLY A 212 -26.45 -2.76 26.72
CA GLY A 212 -25.40 -2.53 27.69
C GLY A 212 -25.02 -1.05 27.95
N ASN A 213 -24.19 -0.82 28.95
CA ASN A 213 -23.75 0.53 29.34
C ASN A 213 -22.31 0.86 28.91
N ASP A 214 -21.70 0.02 28.05
CA ASP A 214 -20.30 0.15 27.61
C ASP A 214 -20.14 0.75 26.18
N ASN A 215 -21.15 1.48 25.75
CA ASN A 215 -21.18 2.07 24.41
C ASN A 215 -20.19 3.23 24.26
N VAL A 216 -19.34 3.19 23.24
CA VAL A 216 -18.29 4.18 22.97
C VAL A 216 -18.69 5.15 21.88
N GLY A 217 -19.11 4.64 20.72
CA GLY A 217 -19.44 5.44 19.54
C GLY A 217 -20.54 4.82 18.69
N ILE A 218 -21.15 5.66 17.87
CA ILE A 218 -22.19 5.27 16.92
C ILE A 218 -21.88 5.94 15.57
N ILE A 219 -22.01 5.18 14.47
CA ILE A 219 -22.00 5.70 13.11
C ILE A 219 -23.17 5.12 12.32
N ILE A 220 -23.59 5.81 11.28
CA ILE A 220 -24.59 5.35 10.31
C ILE A 220 -23.89 5.27 8.97
N ASP A 221 -23.89 4.10 8.36
CA ASP A 221 -23.24 3.89 7.08
C ASP A 221 -24.11 4.32 5.89
N SER A 222 -23.52 4.32 4.70
CA SER A 222 -24.17 4.71 3.45
C SER A 222 -25.39 3.83 3.08
N GLN A 223 -25.51 2.64 3.68
CA GLN A 223 -26.65 1.73 3.55
C GLN A 223 -27.68 1.90 4.68
N GLN A 224 -27.57 2.98 5.48
CA GLN A 224 -28.44 3.28 6.61
C GLN A 224 -28.40 2.21 7.73
N ARG A 225 -27.35 1.39 7.82
CA ARG A 225 -27.11 0.51 8.96
C ARG A 225 -26.50 1.30 10.10
N ILE A 226 -26.86 0.95 11.31
CA ILE A 226 -26.36 1.58 12.53
C ILE A 226 -25.28 0.70 13.12
N TRP A 227 -24.09 1.24 13.30
CA TRP A 227 -22.94 0.57 13.89
C TRP A 227 -22.68 1.15 15.27
N LEU A 228 -22.60 0.28 16.27
CA LEU A 228 -22.35 0.64 17.65
C LEU A 228 -21.05 -0.01 18.13
N SER A 229 -20.08 0.79 18.52
CA SER A 229 -18.83 0.33 19.14
C SER A 229 -18.96 0.30 20.66
N THR A 230 -18.27 -0.64 21.28
CA THR A 230 -18.31 -0.85 22.73
C THR A 230 -16.91 -0.93 23.33
N TYR A 231 -16.85 -0.83 24.65
CA TYR A 231 -15.57 -0.88 25.39
C TYR A 231 -15.12 -2.31 25.68
N ASN A 232 -16.03 -3.32 25.70
CA ASN A 232 -15.66 -4.71 26.01
C ASN A 232 -16.40 -5.77 25.19
N ASN A 233 -17.31 -5.36 24.27
CA ASN A 233 -18.18 -6.29 23.54
C ASN A 233 -18.09 -6.08 22.02
N GLY A 234 -16.95 -5.58 21.52
CA GLY A 234 -16.69 -5.40 20.11
C GLY A 234 -17.63 -4.42 19.43
N VAL A 235 -18.19 -4.80 18.29
CA VAL A 235 -19.06 -3.97 17.45
C VAL A 235 -20.36 -4.70 17.11
N LYS A 236 -21.46 -3.96 17.16
CA LYS A 236 -22.80 -4.43 16.78
C LYS A 236 -23.33 -3.65 15.58
N CYS A 237 -23.98 -4.36 14.66
CA CYS A 237 -24.60 -3.80 13.47
C CYS A 237 -26.11 -3.99 13.54
N PHE A 238 -26.86 -2.90 13.30
CA PHE A 238 -28.33 -2.91 13.28
C PHE A 238 -28.84 -2.45 11.92
N SER A 239 -30.00 -2.96 11.53
CA SER A 239 -30.71 -2.49 10.34
C SER A 239 -31.20 -1.04 10.52
N ALA A 240 -31.65 -0.42 9.41
CA ALA A 240 -32.33 0.86 9.44
C ALA A 240 -33.63 0.88 10.28
N GLN A 241 -34.14 -0.28 10.69
CA GLN A 241 -35.30 -0.41 11.59
C GLN A 241 -34.87 -0.71 13.04
N GLY A 242 -33.56 -0.74 13.31
CA GLY A 242 -32.99 -0.99 14.62
C GLY A 242 -32.91 -2.47 15.02
N LYS A 243 -33.14 -3.43 14.11
CA LYS A 243 -32.98 -4.85 14.39
C LYS A 243 -31.49 -5.23 14.34
N LEU A 244 -30.99 -5.98 15.32
CA LEU A 244 -29.62 -6.53 15.31
C LEU A 244 -29.43 -7.46 14.10
N ILE A 245 -28.43 -7.14 13.27
CA ILE A 245 -28.04 -7.92 12.08
C ILE A 245 -26.84 -8.80 12.41
N ALA A 246 -25.82 -8.23 13.04
CA ALA A 246 -24.55 -8.90 13.32
C ALA A 246 -23.87 -8.35 14.57
N SER A 247 -23.02 -9.17 15.17
CA SER A 247 -22.12 -8.78 16.26
C SER A 247 -20.75 -9.37 16.01
N TYR A 248 -19.71 -8.57 16.15
CA TYR A 248 -18.32 -8.93 15.90
C TYR A 248 -17.51 -8.76 17.18
N THR A 249 -16.92 -9.85 17.65
CA THR A 249 -16.04 -9.90 18.82
C THR A 249 -14.80 -10.72 18.49
N THR A 250 -13.80 -10.66 19.36
CA THR A 250 -12.60 -11.49 19.25
C THR A 250 -12.90 -13.00 19.30
N GLN A 251 -14.04 -13.40 19.89
CA GLN A 251 -14.44 -14.79 20.03
C GLN A 251 -15.15 -15.35 18.78
N ASN A 252 -15.86 -14.51 18.02
CA ASN A 252 -16.70 -14.97 16.91
C ASN A 252 -16.24 -14.46 15.53
N SER A 253 -15.21 -13.65 15.49
CA SER A 253 -14.69 -13.04 14.27
C SER A 253 -13.17 -12.85 14.34
N ARG A 254 -12.58 -12.24 13.29
CA ARG A 254 -11.18 -11.84 13.27
C ARG A 254 -10.93 -10.45 13.86
N LEU A 255 -11.86 -9.90 14.64
CA LEU A 255 -11.64 -8.64 15.34
C LEU A 255 -10.44 -8.79 16.31
N SER A 256 -9.51 -7.86 16.27
CA SER A 256 -8.25 -7.94 17.02
C SER A 256 -8.38 -7.51 18.49
N SER A 257 -9.42 -6.74 18.82
CA SER A 257 -9.71 -6.26 20.18
C SER A 257 -11.18 -5.96 20.35
N ASP A 258 -11.77 -6.34 21.49
CA ASP A 258 -13.16 -6.02 21.83
C ASP A 258 -13.35 -4.57 22.30
N ILE A 259 -12.24 -3.83 22.49
CA ILE A 259 -12.25 -2.39 22.84
C ILE A 259 -12.15 -1.58 21.57
N VAL A 260 -13.29 -1.14 21.01
CA VAL A 260 -13.37 -0.37 19.79
C VAL A 260 -13.64 1.10 20.10
N LEU A 261 -12.60 1.95 19.94
CA LEU A 261 -12.61 3.34 20.37
C LEU A 261 -13.24 4.29 19.35
N CYS A 262 -13.10 4.00 18.06
CA CYS A 262 -13.62 4.84 16.99
C CYS A 262 -13.99 4.00 15.76
N MET A 263 -14.88 4.56 14.93
CA MET A 263 -15.29 3.95 13.66
C MET A 263 -15.50 5.02 12.59
N THR A 264 -15.26 4.66 11.33
CA THR A 264 -15.63 5.45 10.16
C THR A 264 -15.96 4.54 8.99
N GLU A 265 -16.86 4.97 8.10
CA GLU A 265 -17.06 4.30 6.82
C GLU A 265 -16.10 4.86 5.77
N PHE A 266 -15.45 3.96 5.03
CA PHE A 266 -14.64 4.32 3.88
C PHE A 266 -14.72 3.24 2.81
N LYS A 267 -15.07 3.63 1.57
CA LYS A 267 -15.26 2.71 0.42
C LYS A 267 -16.17 1.53 0.77
N GLN A 268 -17.32 1.81 1.41
CA GLN A 268 -18.32 0.82 1.85
C GLN A 268 -17.81 -0.22 2.86
N LYS A 269 -16.65 -0.02 3.46
CA LYS A 269 -16.09 -0.82 4.55
C LYS A 269 -16.11 -0.03 5.84
N ILE A 270 -16.25 -0.74 6.95
CA ILE A 270 -16.21 -0.13 8.29
C ILE A 270 -14.79 -0.27 8.84
N TRP A 271 -14.16 0.87 9.03
CA TRP A 271 -12.84 0.98 9.65
C TRP A 271 -13.01 1.22 11.14
N MET A 272 -12.37 0.41 11.95
CA MET A 272 -12.50 0.39 13.40
C MET A 272 -11.13 0.55 14.04
N GLY A 273 -10.93 1.63 14.80
CA GLY A 273 -9.73 1.85 15.60
C GLY A 273 -9.92 1.26 17.00
N THR A 274 -8.96 0.49 17.48
CA THR A 274 -9.06 -0.27 18.72
C THR A 274 -8.00 0.14 19.74
N ASP A 275 -8.19 -0.25 21.00
CA ASP A 275 -7.13 -0.18 22.02
C ASP A 275 -6.29 -1.45 21.98
N GLY A 276 -5.06 -1.33 21.48
CA GLY A 276 -4.07 -2.40 21.43
C GLY A 276 -4.15 -3.37 20.24
N GLY A 277 -5.24 -3.36 19.46
CA GLY A 277 -5.44 -4.26 18.30
C GLY A 277 -5.28 -3.58 16.93
N GLY A 278 -4.79 -2.34 16.87
CA GLY A 278 -4.61 -1.61 15.62
C GLY A 278 -5.91 -1.16 14.96
N ILE A 279 -5.96 -1.25 13.63
CA ILE A 279 -7.14 -0.91 12.81
C ILE A 279 -7.72 -2.18 12.20
N ASN A 280 -9.02 -2.36 12.35
CA ASN A 280 -9.78 -3.45 11.76
C ASN A 280 -10.66 -2.92 10.63
N ILE A 281 -10.60 -3.54 9.45
CA ILE A 281 -11.37 -3.16 8.27
C ILE A 281 -12.37 -4.28 8.01
N LEU A 282 -13.62 -4.03 8.32
CA LEU A 282 -14.72 -4.97 8.11
C LEU A 282 -15.38 -4.71 6.76
N ASP A 283 -15.52 -5.74 5.97
CA ASP A 283 -16.42 -5.76 4.80
C ASP A 283 -17.80 -6.23 5.27
N PRO A 284 -18.80 -5.35 5.32
CA PRO A 284 -20.12 -5.70 5.83
C PRO A 284 -20.89 -6.68 4.93
N THR A 285 -20.46 -6.87 3.68
CA THR A 285 -21.11 -7.77 2.72
C THR A 285 -20.70 -9.21 2.96
N THR A 286 -19.41 -9.42 3.25
CA THR A 286 -18.83 -10.76 3.44
C THR A 286 -18.62 -11.12 4.91
N GLY A 287 -18.65 -10.14 5.82
CA GLY A 287 -18.29 -10.30 7.23
C GLY A 287 -16.78 -10.46 7.48
N ASN A 288 -15.94 -10.38 6.44
CA ASN A 288 -14.50 -10.54 6.57
C ASN A 288 -13.87 -9.30 7.22
N ILE A 289 -12.91 -9.54 8.12
CA ILE A 289 -12.12 -8.50 8.77
C ILE A 289 -10.65 -8.64 8.35
N THR A 290 -10.09 -7.54 7.84
CA THR A 290 -8.64 -7.35 7.63
C THR A 290 -8.09 -6.54 8.79
N VAL A 291 -7.01 -7.00 9.41
CA VAL A 291 -6.36 -6.31 10.53
C VAL A 291 -5.08 -5.63 10.04
N LEU A 292 -4.94 -4.34 10.38
CA LEU A 292 -3.71 -3.57 10.22
C LEU A 292 -3.14 -3.36 11.63
N GLU A 293 -1.97 -3.92 11.90
CA GLU A 293 -1.33 -3.85 13.22
C GLU A 293 0.13 -3.41 13.12
N HIS A 294 0.67 -2.96 14.24
CA HIS A 294 2.09 -2.68 14.37
C HIS A 294 2.89 -3.97 14.45
N ILE A 295 3.84 -4.11 13.55
CA ILE A 295 4.81 -5.22 13.53
C ILE A 295 6.18 -4.63 13.77
N SER A 296 6.81 -5.01 14.87
CA SER A 296 8.15 -4.52 15.22
C SER A 296 9.17 -4.83 14.12
N GLY A 297 9.90 -3.82 13.66
CA GLY A 297 10.88 -3.94 12.58
C GLY A 297 10.29 -3.91 11.16
N ASP A 298 8.99 -3.79 10.99
CA ASP A 298 8.34 -3.58 9.69
C ASP A 298 7.91 -2.12 9.54
N ASN A 299 8.66 -1.35 8.76
CA ASN A 299 8.38 0.07 8.48
C ASN A 299 7.12 0.27 7.62
N HIS A 300 6.56 -0.80 7.06
CA HIS A 300 5.32 -0.79 6.28
C HIS A 300 4.12 -1.26 7.09
N SER A 301 4.28 -1.50 8.38
CA SER A 301 3.19 -1.81 9.30
C SER A 301 2.65 -0.54 9.96
N LEU A 302 1.48 -0.65 10.58
CA LEU A 302 0.90 0.45 11.35
C LEU A 302 1.89 0.91 12.44
N PRO A 303 2.15 2.22 12.62
CA PRO A 303 3.12 2.70 13.61
C PRO A 303 2.79 2.35 15.07
N THR A 304 1.51 2.15 15.40
CA THR A 304 1.04 1.84 16.76
C THR A 304 -0.30 1.12 16.73
N ASN A 305 -0.61 0.35 17.79
CA ASN A 305 -1.83 -0.44 17.89
C ASN A 305 -2.98 0.23 18.66
N THR A 306 -2.79 1.42 19.23
CA THR A 306 -3.87 2.14 19.91
C THR A 306 -4.31 3.36 19.12
N ILE A 307 -5.51 3.29 18.53
CA ILE A 307 -6.08 4.29 17.64
C ILE A 307 -7.30 4.93 18.30
N LEU A 308 -7.22 6.23 18.57
CA LEU A 308 -8.26 6.99 19.28
C LEU A 308 -9.33 7.57 18.37
N CYS A 309 -8.96 7.96 17.14
CA CYS A 309 -9.89 8.52 16.17
C CYS A 309 -9.51 8.11 14.75
N LEU A 310 -10.52 8.09 13.88
CA LEU A 310 -10.41 7.83 12.44
C LEU A 310 -11.22 8.88 11.69
N HIS A 311 -10.66 9.38 10.58
CA HIS A 311 -11.34 10.30 9.68
C HIS A 311 -11.01 9.95 8.23
N SER A 312 -12.03 9.86 7.37
CA SER A 312 -11.85 9.68 5.92
C SER A 312 -12.00 11.02 5.21
N ASP A 313 -11.05 11.38 4.34
CA ASP A 313 -11.13 12.60 3.56
C ASP A 313 -11.70 12.36 2.14
N SER A 314 -12.09 13.46 1.48
CA SER A 314 -12.61 13.43 0.10
C SER A 314 -11.53 13.07 -0.94
N ALA A 315 -10.26 13.15 -0.60
CA ALA A 315 -9.14 12.78 -1.48
C ALA A 315 -8.84 11.27 -1.47
N GLY A 316 -9.54 10.51 -0.62
CA GLY A 316 -9.39 9.06 -0.54
C GLY A 316 -8.32 8.60 0.45
N ASN A 317 -7.95 9.43 1.41
CA ASN A 317 -7.06 9.05 2.51
C ASN A 317 -7.86 8.72 3.77
N ILE A 318 -7.29 7.90 4.62
CA ILE A 318 -7.70 7.71 6.01
C ILE A 318 -6.67 8.38 6.91
N TRP A 319 -7.17 9.18 7.84
CA TRP A 319 -6.38 9.81 8.89
C TRP A 319 -6.69 9.13 10.22
N ALA A 320 -5.67 8.62 10.89
CA ALA A 320 -5.79 7.97 12.18
C ALA A 320 -5.03 8.78 13.25
N GLY A 321 -5.70 9.07 14.35
CA GLY A 321 -5.10 9.68 15.52
C GLY A 321 -4.78 8.63 16.57
N SER A 322 -3.55 8.64 17.06
CA SER A 322 -3.05 7.66 18.01
C SER A 322 -2.98 8.18 19.44
N LYS A 323 -2.75 7.25 20.36
CA LYS A 323 -2.55 7.56 21.80
C LYS A 323 -1.10 7.96 22.13
N ARG A 324 -0.11 7.62 21.27
CA ARG A 324 1.30 7.77 21.60
C ARG A 324 2.20 8.32 20.50
N GLU A 325 1.80 8.19 19.23
CA GLU A 325 2.68 8.44 18.09
C GLU A 325 2.29 9.68 17.26
N GLY A 326 1.10 10.26 17.51
CA GLY A 326 0.59 11.40 16.73
C GLY A 326 -0.40 10.97 15.65
N VAL A 327 -0.30 11.57 14.47
CA VAL A 327 -1.22 11.38 13.33
C VAL A 327 -0.60 10.44 12.30
N ILE A 328 -1.40 9.51 11.79
CA ILE A 328 -1.02 8.58 10.74
C ILE A 328 -1.89 8.84 9.52
N ASN A 329 -1.30 9.18 8.38
CA ASN A 329 -1.97 9.20 7.09
C ASN A 329 -1.85 7.81 6.46
N ILE A 330 -2.98 7.21 6.12
CA ILE A 330 -3.09 5.86 5.57
C ILE A 330 -3.61 5.98 4.14
N ARG A 331 -2.86 5.44 3.20
CA ARG A 331 -3.21 5.43 1.78
C ARG A 331 -3.23 4.01 1.25
N GLU A 332 -4.23 3.72 0.44
CA GLU A 332 -4.22 2.49 -0.33
C GLU A 332 -3.25 2.64 -1.51
N VAL A 333 -2.32 1.71 -1.65
CA VAL A 333 -1.30 1.73 -2.69
C VAL A 333 -1.39 0.50 -3.57
N SER A 334 -1.16 0.68 -4.87
CA SER A 334 -1.14 -0.40 -5.85
C SER A 334 0.23 -1.08 -5.97
N MET A 335 1.26 -0.48 -5.37
CA MET A 335 2.64 -1.01 -5.38
C MET A 335 3.23 -0.93 -3.98
N ARG A 336 3.92 -1.99 -3.57
CA ARG A 336 4.66 -2.04 -2.30
C ARG A 336 6.15 -1.95 -2.58
N THR A 337 6.86 -1.13 -1.80
CA THR A 337 8.31 -1.02 -1.85
C THR A 337 8.91 -1.80 -0.69
N TYR A 338 9.89 -2.65 -0.98
CA TYR A 338 10.68 -3.34 0.03
C TYR A 338 12.06 -2.71 0.10
N THR A 339 12.48 -2.32 1.30
CA THR A 339 13.79 -1.75 1.57
C THR A 339 14.65 -2.73 2.35
N ASN A 340 15.92 -2.39 2.56
CA ASN A 340 16.76 -3.16 3.48
C ASN A 340 16.29 -2.96 4.93
N VAL A 341 16.39 -4.04 5.71
CA VAL A 341 16.01 -4.05 7.14
C VAL A 341 17.21 -4.37 8.01
N VAL A 342 17.10 -4.08 9.30
CA VAL A 342 18.10 -4.47 10.30
C VAL A 342 18.23 -5.99 10.31
N LEU A 343 19.43 -6.48 10.42
CA LEU A 343 19.77 -7.91 10.49
C LEU A 343 18.90 -8.64 11.53
N GLY A 344 18.33 -9.76 11.11
CA GLY A 344 17.44 -10.57 11.95
C GLY A 344 15.94 -10.38 11.68
N HIS A 345 15.54 -9.34 10.93
CA HIS A 345 14.16 -9.17 10.50
C HIS A 345 13.92 -9.75 9.11
N ASN A 346 12.78 -10.39 8.92
CA ASN A 346 12.40 -11.07 7.66
C ASN A 346 11.40 -10.25 6.80
N LYS A 347 11.22 -8.97 7.06
CA LYS A 347 10.26 -8.09 6.34
C LYS A 347 10.90 -7.19 5.29
N GLY A 348 12.15 -7.41 4.94
CA GLY A 348 12.84 -6.66 3.90
C GLY A 348 14.13 -7.33 3.44
N LEU A 349 14.88 -6.62 2.60
CA LEU A 349 16.11 -7.09 1.98
C LEU A 349 17.29 -7.04 2.97
N SER A 350 18.30 -7.90 2.77
CA SER A 350 19.56 -7.86 3.55
C SER A 350 20.45 -6.65 3.18
N GLN A 351 20.24 -6.06 2.00
CA GLN A 351 20.95 -4.89 1.47
C GLN A 351 20.04 -4.10 0.53
N SER A 352 20.42 -2.87 0.17
CA SER A 352 19.59 -1.99 -0.66
C SER A 352 19.73 -2.21 -2.17
N THR A 353 20.85 -2.80 -2.62
CA THR A 353 21.14 -2.92 -4.05
C THR A 353 20.85 -4.32 -4.58
N VAL A 354 19.78 -4.41 -5.38
CA VAL A 354 19.40 -5.64 -6.11
C VAL A 354 20.08 -5.64 -7.47
N LEU A 355 20.71 -6.74 -7.85
CA LEU A 355 21.38 -6.90 -9.14
C LEU A 355 20.57 -7.76 -10.11
N GLN A 356 19.95 -8.85 -9.64
CA GLN A 356 19.07 -9.68 -10.46
C GLN A 356 17.97 -10.34 -9.65
N LEU A 357 16.86 -10.57 -10.31
CA LEU A 357 15.71 -11.34 -9.82
C LEU A 357 15.55 -12.62 -10.64
N TYR A 358 15.22 -13.72 -9.97
CA TYR A 358 14.91 -14.99 -10.62
C TYR A 358 13.68 -15.65 -9.97
N GLN A 359 12.70 -15.97 -10.78
CA GLN A 359 11.52 -16.73 -10.37
C GLN A 359 11.57 -18.10 -11.05
N GLU A 360 11.37 -19.18 -10.29
CA GLU A 360 11.26 -20.50 -10.87
C GLU A 360 9.91 -20.67 -11.59
N PRO A 361 9.90 -21.35 -12.77
CA PRO A 361 8.65 -21.79 -13.36
C PRO A 361 7.84 -22.62 -12.35
N ALA A 362 6.58 -22.32 -12.15
CA ALA A 362 5.67 -22.96 -11.20
C ALA A 362 5.92 -22.66 -9.70
N SER A 363 6.74 -21.68 -9.38
CA SER A 363 6.87 -21.15 -8.01
C SER A 363 6.51 -19.67 -7.94
N GLU A 364 5.87 -19.24 -6.86
CA GLU A 364 5.67 -17.81 -6.59
C GLU A 364 6.87 -17.18 -5.87
N GLU A 365 7.80 -17.99 -5.34
CA GLU A 365 8.98 -17.51 -4.66
C GLU A 365 9.95 -16.81 -5.61
N LEU A 366 10.50 -15.68 -5.15
CA LEU A 366 11.44 -14.86 -5.92
C LEU A 366 12.82 -14.91 -5.28
N TRP A 367 13.80 -15.35 -6.04
CA TRP A 367 15.20 -15.34 -5.65
C TRP A 367 15.87 -14.04 -6.07
N ILE A 368 16.66 -13.46 -5.17
CA ILE A 368 17.19 -12.10 -5.31
C ILE A 368 18.71 -12.15 -5.12
N ALA A 369 19.44 -11.77 -6.15
CA ALA A 369 20.89 -11.61 -6.12
C ALA A 369 21.24 -10.15 -5.81
N MET A 370 22.15 -9.92 -4.85
CA MET A 370 22.38 -8.58 -4.29
C MET A 370 23.86 -8.20 -4.28
N ASP A 371 24.13 -6.89 -4.28
CA ASP A 371 25.48 -6.34 -4.12
C ASP A 371 25.86 -6.30 -2.63
N GLY A 372 26.68 -7.25 -2.21
CA GLY A 372 27.13 -7.39 -0.81
C GLY A 372 26.10 -8.05 0.12
N GLY A 373 24.84 -8.10 -0.23
CA GLY A 373 23.78 -8.75 0.53
C GLY A 373 23.62 -10.25 0.26
N GLY A 374 24.43 -10.80 -0.65
CA GLY A 374 24.38 -12.22 -1.02
C GLY A 374 23.10 -12.60 -1.76
N ILE A 375 22.46 -13.67 -1.32
CA ILE A 375 21.20 -14.18 -1.86
C ILE A 375 20.09 -13.98 -0.85
N ASN A 376 18.94 -13.48 -1.32
CA ASN A 376 17.71 -13.45 -0.56
C ASN A 376 16.63 -14.25 -1.31
N LYS A 377 15.62 -14.75 -0.58
CA LYS A 377 14.43 -15.35 -1.15
C LYS A 377 13.20 -14.61 -0.62
N PHE A 378 12.36 -14.11 -1.49
CA PHE A 378 11.09 -13.50 -1.13
C PHE A 378 9.95 -14.51 -1.29
N ILE A 379 9.09 -14.59 -0.28
CA ILE A 379 7.91 -15.47 -0.22
C ILE A 379 6.67 -14.58 -0.28
N PRO A 380 6.00 -14.44 -1.45
CA PRO A 380 4.88 -13.51 -1.63
C PRO A 380 3.69 -13.78 -0.71
N SER A 381 3.37 -15.05 -0.46
CA SER A 381 2.19 -15.44 0.35
C SER A 381 2.24 -14.95 1.80
N THR A 382 3.43 -14.77 2.36
CA THR A 382 3.66 -14.27 3.74
C THR A 382 4.33 -12.90 3.75
N GLU A 383 4.72 -12.38 2.58
CA GLU A 383 5.51 -11.16 2.41
C GLU A 383 6.78 -11.15 3.28
N THR A 384 7.48 -12.28 3.30
CA THR A 384 8.69 -12.46 4.11
C THR A 384 9.91 -12.75 3.25
N PHE A 385 11.07 -12.39 3.78
CA PHE A 385 12.37 -12.66 3.17
C PHE A 385 13.13 -13.71 3.97
N VAL A 386 13.79 -14.60 3.27
CA VAL A 386 14.80 -15.50 3.83
C VAL A 386 16.15 -15.00 3.37
N HIS A 387 17.05 -14.75 4.32
CA HIS A 387 18.41 -14.30 4.06
C HIS A 387 19.38 -15.48 4.21
N TYR A 388 20.40 -15.53 3.35
CA TYR A 388 21.40 -16.60 3.36
C TYR A 388 22.78 -16.06 3.74
N PRO A 389 23.14 -16.06 5.03
CA PRO A 389 24.36 -15.43 5.56
C PRO A 389 25.67 -15.93 4.95
N ASP A 390 25.75 -17.22 4.58
CA ASP A 390 26.95 -17.83 3.94
C ASP A 390 27.29 -17.18 2.58
N THR A 391 26.39 -16.34 2.05
CA THR A 391 26.57 -15.61 0.80
C THR A 391 26.85 -14.11 0.99
N TRP A 392 26.80 -13.60 2.22
CA TRP A 392 27.04 -12.18 2.52
C TRP A 392 28.47 -11.74 2.20
N GLY A 393 28.63 -10.48 1.86
CA GLY A 393 29.89 -9.90 1.39
C GLY A 393 30.21 -10.22 -0.07
N ASP A 394 29.42 -11.07 -0.73
CA ASP A 394 29.56 -11.34 -2.15
C ASP A 394 28.67 -10.40 -2.97
N LYS A 395 29.21 -9.91 -4.06
CA LYS A 395 28.44 -9.22 -5.10
C LYS A 395 27.88 -10.28 -6.03
N MET A 396 26.65 -10.75 -5.72
CA MET A 396 25.93 -11.74 -6.53
C MET A 396 25.36 -11.08 -7.77
N VAL A 397 25.95 -11.35 -8.93
CA VAL A 397 25.60 -10.70 -10.19
C VAL A 397 24.40 -11.36 -10.85
N SER A 398 24.38 -12.69 -10.86
CA SER A 398 23.35 -13.43 -11.57
C SER A 398 22.97 -14.72 -10.86
N ILE A 399 21.71 -15.11 -11.07
CA ILE A 399 21.09 -16.27 -10.43
C ILE A 399 20.11 -16.93 -11.41
N THR A 400 20.17 -18.26 -11.55
CA THR A 400 19.24 -19.04 -12.38
C THR A 400 19.04 -20.44 -11.82
N GLY A 401 17.97 -21.13 -12.22
CA GLY A 401 17.74 -22.53 -11.81
C GLY A 401 18.81 -23.47 -12.35
N PHE A 402 19.27 -24.41 -11.53
CA PHE A 402 20.23 -25.44 -11.92
C PHE A 402 19.61 -26.84 -11.87
N THR A 403 19.21 -27.28 -10.69
CA THR A 403 18.41 -28.49 -10.47
C THR A 403 17.18 -28.13 -9.64
N PRO A 404 16.23 -29.02 -9.41
CA PRO A 404 15.08 -28.72 -8.54
C PRO A 404 15.46 -28.18 -7.16
N ASN A 405 16.61 -28.62 -6.61
CA ASN A 405 17.07 -28.24 -5.28
C ASN A 405 18.26 -27.24 -5.28
N GLU A 406 18.76 -26.85 -6.45
CA GLU A 406 19.96 -26.02 -6.56
C GLU A 406 19.77 -24.88 -7.56
N LEU A 407 20.47 -23.78 -7.30
CA LEU A 407 20.61 -22.65 -8.21
C LEU A 407 22.04 -22.54 -8.70
N LEU A 408 22.24 -22.07 -9.92
CA LEU A 408 23.53 -21.62 -10.41
C LEU A 408 23.62 -20.11 -10.20
N VAL A 409 24.67 -19.65 -9.55
CA VAL A 409 24.87 -18.25 -9.20
C VAL A 409 26.26 -17.78 -9.61
N SER A 410 26.37 -16.53 -10.05
CA SER A 410 27.66 -15.91 -10.32
C SER A 410 27.94 -14.78 -9.33
N ALA A 411 29.17 -14.71 -8.83
CA ALA A 411 29.66 -13.66 -7.98
C ALA A 411 30.79 -12.89 -8.68
N PHE A 412 30.73 -11.57 -8.63
CA PHE A 412 31.72 -10.68 -9.27
C PHE A 412 33.14 -11.05 -8.79
N SER A 413 34.06 -11.25 -9.73
CA SER A 413 35.46 -11.66 -9.54
C SER A 413 35.71 -12.93 -8.71
N LYS A 414 34.67 -13.62 -8.24
CA LYS A 414 34.79 -14.86 -7.46
C LYS A 414 34.41 -16.12 -8.23
N GLY A 415 33.66 -15.97 -9.34
CA GLY A 415 33.31 -17.06 -10.23
C GLY A 415 31.86 -17.50 -10.15
N ILE A 416 31.61 -18.74 -10.60
CA ILE A 416 30.30 -19.36 -10.65
C ILE A 416 30.21 -20.41 -9.57
N PHE A 417 29.08 -20.47 -8.89
CA PHE A 417 28.83 -21.39 -7.76
C PHE A 417 27.48 -22.11 -7.96
N ILE A 418 27.41 -23.30 -7.39
CA ILE A 418 26.15 -24.01 -7.18
C ILE A 418 25.68 -23.69 -5.75
N PHE A 419 24.46 -23.19 -5.62
CA PHE A 419 23.85 -22.85 -4.35
C PHE A 419 22.73 -23.85 -4.01
N ASP A 420 22.82 -24.48 -2.87
CA ASP A 420 21.82 -25.42 -2.35
C ASP A 420 20.70 -24.65 -1.64
N LYS A 421 19.46 -24.79 -2.14
CA LYS A 421 18.28 -24.06 -1.63
C LYS A 421 17.89 -24.45 -0.21
N LYS A 422 18.17 -25.69 0.20
CA LYS A 422 17.80 -26.24 1.51
C LYS A 422 18.79 -25.83 2.59
N THR A 423 20.08 -25.96 2.29
CA THR A 423 21.14 -25.68 3.28
C THR A 423 21.61 -24.23 3.26
N GLY A 424 21.35 -23.48 2.18
CA GLY A 424 21.84 -22.13 1.97
C GLY A 424 23.34 -22.05 1.68
N LYS A 425 24.00 -23.18 1.47
CA LYS A 425 25.45 -23.23 1.22
C LYS A 425 25.79 -23.19 -0.27
N LYS A 426 26.91 -22.58 -0.59
CA LYS A 426 27.44 -22.54 -1.96
C LYS A 426 28.68 -23.38 -2.09
N ARG A 427 28.89 -23.99 -3.28
CA ARG A 427 30.12 -24.70 -3.67
C ARG A 427 30.55 -24.25 -5.07
N PRO A 428 31.86 -24.26 -5.39
CA PRO A 428 32.34 -23.87 -6.71
C PRO A 428 31.70 -24.73 -7.81
N PHE A 429 31.40 -24.09 -8.92
CA PHE A 429 31.02 -24.78 -10.15
C PHE A 429 32.29 -25.32 -10.83
N ALA A 430 32.54 -26.62 -10.65
CA ALA A 430 33.84 -27.26 -10.97
C ALA A 430 34.09 -27.46 -12.47
N ILE A 431 33.09 -27.27 -13.32
CA ILE A 431 33.19 -27.51 -14.78
C ILE A 431 33.41 -26.17 -15.48
N MET A 432 34.66 -25.73 -15.52
CA MET A 432 35.04 -24.51 -16.25
C MET A 432 36.17 -24.85 -17.26
N SER A 433 36.08 -24.22 -18.44
CA SER A 433 37.23 -24.25 -19.36
C SER A 433 38.30 -23.27 -18.86
N PRO A 434 39.59 -23.53 -19.15
CA PRO A 434 40.69 -22.63 -18.76
C PRO A 434 40.47 -21.19 -19.28
N SER A 435 39.89 -21.02 -20.46
CA SER A 435 39.57 -19.70 -21.04
C SER A 435 38.43 -18.99 -20.30
N LEU A 436 37.40 -19.70 -19.84
CA LEU A 436 36.34 -19.14 -19.03
C LEU A 436 36.87 -18.78 -17.62
N GLU A 437 37.68 -19.63 -17.03
CA GLU A 437 38.32 -19.33 -15.73
C GLU A 437 39.21 -18.09 -15.79
N HIS A 438 40.02 -17.99 -16.85
CA HIS A 438 40.84 -16.81 -17.10
C HIS A 438 39.97 -15.56 -17.25
N HIS A 439 38.86 -15.64 -18.02
CA HIS A 439 37.92 -14.53 -18.19
C HIS A 439 37.34 -14.09 -16.84
N ILE A 440 36.86 -15.01 -16.01
CA ILE A 440 36.31 -14.72 -14.68
C ILE A 440 37.33 -14.00 -13.78
N ARG A 441 38.58 -14.47 -13.75
CA ARG A 441 39.60 -13.94 -12.84
C ARG A 441 40.19 -12.61 -13.28
N TYR A 442 40.33 -12.37 -14.59
CA TYR A 442 41.16 -11.27 -15.10
C TYR A 442 40.42 -10.25 -15.94
N SER A 443 39.22 -10.52 -16.44
CA SER A 443 38.48 -9.57 -17.25
C SER A 443 37.86 -8.45 -16.42
N GLY A 444 37.62 -8.67 -15.13
CA GLY A 444 36.88 -7.75 -14.26
C GLY A 444 35.43 -7.54 -14.70
N GLN A 445 34.93 -8.38 -15.61
CA GLN A 445 33.54 -8.29 -16.11
C GLN A 445 32.63 -9.24 -15.35
N PRO A 446 31.42 -8.79 -14.99
CA PRO A 446 30.42 -9.66 -14.42
C PRO A 446 29.93 -10.68 -15.46
N ILE A 447 29.42 -11.84 -14.99
CA ILE A 447 28.91 -12.89 -15.85
C ILE A 447 27.43 -13.11 -15.54
N ASN A 448 26.59 -12.96 -16.55
CA ASN A 448 25.18 -13.32 -16.45
C ASN A 448 24.96 -14.79 -16.82
N LEU A 449 23.97 -15.38 -16.20
CA LEU A 449 23.53 -16.74 -16.41
C LEU A 449 22.10 -16.74 -16.94
N TYR A 450 21.84 -17.52 -17.97
CA TYR A 450 20.52 -17.62 -18.55
C TYR A 450 20.16 -19.07 -18.88
N ARG A 451 19.05 -19.57 -18.33
CA ARG A 451 18.54 -20.90 -18.65
C ARG A 451 17.65 -20.82 -19.87
N ASP A 452 18.11 -21.34 -21.02
CA ASP A 452 17.37 -21.28 -22.28
C ASP A 452 16.46 -22.49 -22.51
N THR A 453 16.81 -23.65 -21.93
CA THR A 453 16.00 -24.87 -21.93
C THR A 453 16.16 -25.62 -20.60
N PRO A 454 15.32 -26.62 -20.29
CA PRO A 454 15.51 -27.47 -19.11
C PRO A 454 16.89 -28.12 -19.03
N ASN A 455 17.54 -28.37 -20.18
CA ASN A 455 18.80 -29.09 -20.28
C ASN A 455 20.00 -28.20 -20.66
N SER A 456 19.83 -26.88 -20.71
CA SER A 456 20.88 -25.98 -21.19
C SER A 456 20.87 -24.63 -20.46
N ILE A 457 22.06 -24.21 -20.06
CA ILE A 457 22.30 -22.89 -19.44
C ILE A 457 23.37 -22.16 -20.25
N LEU A 458 23.09 -20.92 -20.64
CA LEU A 458 24.05 -20.02 -21.24
C LEU A 458 24.81 -19.27 -20.15
N ILE A 459 26.13 -19.29 -20.26
CA ILE A 459 27.05 -18.47 -19.47
C ILE A 459 27.46 -17.31 -20.36
N LEU A 460 26.92 -16.14 -20.07
CA LEU A 460 27.02 -14.94 -20.91
C LEU A 460 28.32 -14.19 -20.61
N SER A 461 29.41 -14.76 -21.09
CA SER A 461 30.76 -14.22 -21.07
C SER A 461 31.22 -13.79 -22.48
N SER A 462 32.46 -13.39 -22.65
CA SER A 462 33.05 -13.06 -23.96
C SER A 462 34.23 -13.97 -24.27
N PRO A 463 34.06 -15.02 -25.10
CA PRO A 463 32.85 -15.49 -25.77
C PRO A 463 31.85 -16.15 -24.82
N PRO A 464 30.58 -16.31 -25.21
CA PRO A 464 29.59 -17.03 -24.41
C PRO A 464 29.81 -18.54 -24.47
N TYR A 465 29.38 -19.24 -23.42
CA TYR A 465 29.41 -20.69 -23.33
C TYR A 465 28.01 -21.26 -23.09
N ARG A 466 27.83 -22.50 -23.53
CA ARG A 466 26.64 -23.32 -23.25
C ARG A 466 27.00 -24.48 -22.35
N TYR A 467 26.35 -24.60 -21.22
CA TYR A 467 26.44 -25.74 -20.34
C TYR A 467 25.26 -26.68 -20.55
N HIS A 468 25.53 -27.93 -20.92
CA HIS A 468 24.54 -28.97 -21.11
C HIS A 468 24.39 -29.75 -19.79
N THR A 469 23.24 -29.63 -19.12
CA THR A 469 23.01 -30.21 -17.80
C THR A 469 22.96 -31.74 -17.82
N SER A 470 22.49 -32.36 -18.93
CA SER A 470 22.43 -33.82 -19.10
C SER A 470 23.80 -34.48 -19.30
N THR A 471 24.65 -33.88 -20.12
CA THR A 471 26.00 -34.42 -20.43
C THR A 471 27.08 -33.82 -19.51
N ARG A 472 26.75 -32.78 -18.75
CA ARG A 472 27.68 -31.98 -17.92
C ARG A 472 28.86 -31.40 -18.73
N GLN A 473 28.64 -31.12 -20.01
CA GLN A 473 29.66 -30.56 -20.90
C GLN A 473 29.45 -29.04 -21.05
N LEU A 474 30.57 -28.33 -21.11
CA LEU A 474 30.66 -26.92 -21.39
C LEU A 474 31.23 -26.70 -22.80
N THR A 475 30.49 -26.10 -23.69
CA THR A 475 30.90 -25.81 -25.07
C THR A 475 30.86 -24.30 -25.33
N PRO A 476 31.87 -23.74 -26.07
CA PRO A 476 31.79 -22.37 -26.50
C PRO A 476 30.66 -22.20 -27.52
N VAL A 477 29.92 -21.08 -27.44
CA VAL A 477 28.92 -20.73 -28.45
C VAL A 477 29.61 -19.98 -29.58
N PRO A 478 29.55 -20.45 -30.83
CA PRO A 478 30.17 -19.79 -31.96
C PRO A 478 29.65 -18.37 -32.16
N CYS A 479 30.54 -17.45 -32.48
CA CYS A 479 30.22 -16.08 -32.83
C CYS A 479 30.62 -15.82 -34.29
N ALA A 480 29.79 -15.08 -35.03
CA ALA A 480 30.17 -14.59 -36.37
C ALA A 480 31.43 -13.70 -36.31
N LYS A 481 32.18 -13.64 -37.38
CA LYS A 481 33.51 -12.97 -37.41
C LYS A 481 33.46 -11.48 -36.99
N GLU A 482 32.36 -10.81 -37.27
CA GLU A 482 32.12 -9.39 -36.93
C GLU A 482 31.73 -9.18 -35.47
N VAL A 483 31.34 -10.24 -34.73
CA VAL A 483 30.89 -10.13 -33.34
C VAL A 483 32.05 -9.91 -32.41
N LYS A 484 32.08 -8.72 -31.80
CA LYS A 484 33.01 -8.38 -30.70
C LYS A 484 32.20 -7.89 -29.53
N ILE A 485 31.95 -8.78 -28.57
CA ILE A 485 31.21 -8.47 -27.34
C ILE A 485 32.05 -7.53 -26.47
N LYS A 486 31.47 -6.37 -26.13
CA LYS A 486 32.12 -5.33 -25.32
C LYS A 486 31.37 -5.09 -24.04
N GLY A 487 31.86 -5.65 -22.94
CA GLY A 487 31.24 -5.48 -21.63
C GLY A 487 30.30 -6.61 -21.23
N LEU A 488 29.35 -6.31 -20.35
CA LEU A 488 28.39 -7.29 -19.82
C LEU A 488 27.39 -7.71 -20.89
N LEU A 489 27.30 -9.02 -21.14
CA LEU A 489 26.28 -9.60 -22.00
C LEU A 489 25.07 -10.00 -21.17
N SER A 490 23.88 -9.54 -21.55
CA SER A 490 22.62 -9.80 -20.86
C SER A 490 21.60 -10.43 -21.83
N SER A 491 20.67 -11.22 -21.27
CA SER A 491 19.53 -11.76 -22.03
C SER A 491 18.38 -10.74 -22.05
N ILE A 492 17.79 -10.54 -23.22
CA ILE A 492 16.63 -9.67 -23.44
C ILE A 492 15.33 -10.46 -23.45
N GLY A 493 15.34 -11.64 -24.09
CA GLY A 493 14.18 -12.49 -24.34
C GLY A 493 14.44 -13.48 -25.47
N TYR A 494 13.42 -14.18 -25.88
CA TYR A 494 13.50 -15.18 -26.92
C TYR A 494 12.21 -15.25 -27.74
N ASP A 495 12.31 -15.87 -28.90
CA ASP A 495 11.19 -16.40 -29.67
C ASP A 495 11.46 -17.85 -30.12
N SER A 496 10.63 -18.38 -30.98
CA SER A 496 10.78 -19.75 -31.48
C SER A 496 12.07 -19.98 -32.26
N THR A 497 12.69 -18.92 -32.81
CA THR A 497 13.85 -18.99 -33.70
C THR A 497 15.16 -18.58 -33.07
N ALA A 498 15.13 -17.73 -32.06
CA ALA A 498 16.33 -17.12 -31.50
C ALA A 498 16.20 -16.74 -30.01
N ILE A 499 17.36 -16.53 -29.39
CA ILE A 499 17.52 -15.84 -28.12
C ILE A 499 18.17 -14.49 -28.43
N TYR A 500 17.64 -13.43 -27.84
CA TYR A 500 18.19 -12.10 -28.00
C TYR A 500 19.04 -11.70 -26.78
N LEU A 501 20.21 -11.17 -27.04
CA LEU A 501 21.18 -10.77 -26.04
C LEU A 501 21.58 -9.32 -26.32
N ASN A 502 22.09 -8.60 -25.33
CA ASN A 502 22.70 -7.30 -25.54
C ASN A 502 23.98 -7.10 -24.75
N ASP A 503 24.88 -6.33 -25.29
CA ASP A 503 25.91 -5.58 -24.56
C ASP A 503 25.58 -4.07 -24.61
N PRO A 504 26.40 -3.18 -24.05
CA PRO A 504 26.13 -1.74 -24.09
C PRO A 504 26.00 -1.13 -25.50
N TYR A 505 26.42 -1.80 -26.55
CA TYR A 505 26.51 -1.24 -27.90
C TYR A 505 25.62 -1.94 -28.92
N ASN A 506 25.33 -3.23 -28.71
CA ASN A 506 24.68 -4.06 -29.70
C ASN A 506 23.57 -4.92 -29.09
N ILE A 507 22.58 -5.21 -29.92
CA ILE A 507 21.67 -6.33 -29.74
C ILE A 507 22.18 -7.46 -30.60
N TYR A 508 22.30 -8.64 -30.02
CA TYR A 508 22.72 -9.87 -30.70
C TYR A 508 21.56 -10.83 -30.84
N ARG A 509 21.61 -11.66 -31.86
CA ARG A 509 20.71 -12.76 -32.10
C ARG A 509 21.51 -14.07 -32.01
N LEU A 510 21.17 -14.92 -31.08
CA LEU A 510 21.64 -16.29 -31.02
C LEU A 510 20.62 -17.17 -31.76
N ASP A 511 20.94 -17.57 -32.99
CA ASP A 511 20.09 -18.43 -33.83
C ASP A 511 20.00 -19.84 -33.21
N ARG A 512 18.78 -20.31 -32.94
CA ARG A 512 18.58 -21.63 -32.28
C ARG A 512 18.91 -22.82 -33.18
N LYS A 513 18.90 -22.64 -34.52
CA LYS A 513 19.23 -23.71 -35.47
C LYS A 513 20.70 -23.79 -35.78
N LYS A 514 21.33 -22.64 -35.97
CA LYS A 514 22.77 -22.53 -36.28
C LYS A 514 23.66 -22.56 -35.03
N ASP A 515 23.07 -22.35 -33.88
CA ASP A 515 23.76 -22.14 -32.57
C ASP A 515 24.91 -21.12 -32.66
N THR A 516 24.66 -19.99 -33.35
CA THR A 516 25.67 -18.95 -33.64
C THR A 516 25.14 -17.59 -33.23
N VAL A 517 25.98 -16.77 -32.62
CA VAL A 517 25.68 -15.37 -32.25
C VAL A 517 26.01 -14.45 -33.42
N GLU A 518 25.06 -13.64 -33.83
CA GLU A 518 25.17 -12.63 -34.89
C GLU A 518 24.79 -11.24 -34.33
N ILE A 519 25.32 -10.14 -34.92
CA ILE A 519 24.87 -8.79 -34.62
C ILE A 519 23.49 -8.60 -35.25
N PHE A 520 22.50 -8.26 -34.43
CA PHE A 520 21.13 -8.01 -34.87
C PHE A 520 20.86 -6.52 -35.09
N ALA A 521 21.31 -5.67 -34.17
CA ALA A 521 21.23 -4.23 -34.28
C ALA A 521 22.34 -3.56 -33.46
N SER A 522 22.83 -2.39 -33.90
CA SER A 522 23.85 -1.62 -33.19
C SER A 522 23.30 -0.27 -32.77
N ALA A 523 23.71 0.21 -31.59
CA ALA A 523 23.27 1.49 -31.03
C ALA A 523 23.62 2.64 -31.98
N PRO A 524 22.65 3.48 -32.37
CA PRO A 524 22.92 4.62 -33.25
C PRO A 524 23.73 5.71 -32.53
N GLN A 525 23.51 5.90 -31.24
CA GLN A 525 24.24 6.85 -30.40
C GLN A 525 24.10 6.45 -28.91
N GLY A 526 25.18 6.58 -28.13
CA GLY A 526 25.21 6.33 -26.69
C GLY A 526 25.33 4.84 -26.35
N PHE A 527 24.94 4.49 -25.12
CA PHE A 527 25.03 3.15 -24.58
C PHE A 527 23.63 2.62 -24.21
N PHE A 528 23.44 1.32 -24.38
CA PHE A 528 22.27 0.60 -23.87
C PHE A 528 22.52 0.27 -22.39
N ASN A 529 21.67 0.82 -21.51
CA ASN A 529 21.66 0.46 -20.09
C ASN A 529 20.86 -0.81 -19.86
N ALA A 530 19.70 -0.93 -20.53
CA ALA A 530 18.87 -2.14 -20.53
C ALA A 530 18.05 -2.24 -21.81
N VAL A 531 17.67 -3.44 -22.16
CA VAL A 531 16.81 -3.72 -23.32
C VAL A 531 15.74 -4.71 -22.91
N SER A 532 14.50 -4.48 -23.33
CA SER A 532 13.39 -5.42 -23.16
C SER A 532 12.62 -5.55 -24.47
N ARG A 533 12.02 -6.72 -24.71
CA ARG A 533 11.24 -6.99 -25.92
C ARG A 533 9.77 -7.18 -25.54
N ASP A 534 8.87 -6.52 -26.26
CA ASP A 534 7.44 -6.70 -26.04
C ASP A 534 6.87 -7.91 -26.83
N ASP A 535 5.61 -8.21 -26.62
CA ASP A 535 4.88 -9.30 -27.28
C ASP A 535 4.68 -9.10 -28.79
N LYS A 536 4.78 -7.86 -29.26
CA LYS A 536 4.74 -7.49 -30.70
C LYS A 536 6.11 -7.60 -31.37
N GLY A 537 7.15 -7.95 -30.62
CA GLY A 537 8.51 -8.10 -31.11
C GLY A 537 9.32 -6.79 -31.20
N VAL A 538 8.79 -5.68 -30.73
CA VAL A 538 9.50 -4.39 -30.66
C VAL A 538 10.47 -4.42 -29.48
N PHE A 539 11.68 -3.95 -29.66
CA PHE A 539 12.67 -3.81 -28.60
C PHE A 539 12.59 -2.40 -28.02
N TRP A 540 12.39 -2.34 -26.72
CA TRP A 540 12.42 -1.12 -25.91
C TRP A 540 13.78 -0.99 -25.27
N ILE A 541 14.41 0.17 -25.40
CA ILE A 541 15.81 0.36 -25.09
C ILE A 541 15.96 1.55 -24.14
N ALA A 542 16.40 1.26 -22.93
CA ALA A 542 16.87 2.25 -21.97
C ALA A 542 18.32 2.64 -22.33
N GLY A 543 18.55 3.91 -22.53
CA GLY A 543 19.87 4.39 -22.92
C GLY A 543 20.28 5.70 -22.24
N THR A 544 21.57 6.03 -22.34
CA THR A 544 22.15 7.25 -21.75
C THR A 544 21.61 8.55 -22.36
N ARG A 545 20.85 8.47 -23.45
CA ARG A 545 20.24 9.63 -24.13
C ARG A 545 18.72 9.52 -24.25
N GLY A 546 18.09 8.70 -23.42
CA GLY A 546 16.63 8.56 -23.36
C GLY A 546 16.12 7.16 -23.64
N LEU A 547 14.83 7.08 -23.93
CA LEU A 547 14.12 5.86 -24.27
C LEU A 547 13.99 5.73 -25.78
N TYR A 548 14.27 4.54 -26.31
CA TYR A 548 14.17 4.24 -27.74
C TYR A 548 13.35 2.97 -27.96
N THR A 549 12.78 2.86 -29.16
CA THR A 549 12.29 1.61 -29.69
C THR A 549 13.11 1.19 -30.91
N TYR A 550 13.25 -0.12 -31.13
CA TYR A 550 13.80 -0.69 -32.34
C TYR A 550 12.79 -1.66 -32.95
N HIS A 551 12.43 -1.40 -34.19
CA HIS A 551 11.46 -2.20 -34.95
C HIS A 551 12.22 -3.12 -35.92
N PRO A 552 12.21 -4.45 -35.71
CA PRO A 552 12.95 -5.39 -36.53
C PRO A 552 12.56 -5.37 -38.02
N ASP A 553 11.28 -5.21 -38.31
CA ASP A 553 10.75 -5.23 -39.70
C ASP A 553 11.28 -4.06 -40.52
N THR A 554 11.37 -2.87 -39.92
CA THR A 554 11.86 -1.66 -40.59
C THR A 554 13.33 -1.41 -40.36
N ARG A 555 13.96 -2.11 -39.42
CA ARG A 555 15.33 -1.92 -38.93
C ARG A 555 15.62 -0.49 -38.45
N LYS A 556 14.61 0.20 -37.90
CA LYS A 556 14.74 1.59 -37.46
C LYS A 556 14.72 1.69 -35.95
N PHE A 557 15.57 2.60 -35.45
CA PHE A 557 15.51 3.10 -34.09
C PHE A 557 14.67 4.37 -34.05
N GLU A 558 13.75 4.47 -33.11
CA GLU A 558 12.92 5.65 -32.89
C GLU A 558 13.07 6.10 -31.43
N ARG A 559 13.37 7.39 -31.21
CA ARG A 559 13.42 7.95 -29.86
C ARG A 559 12.03 8.32 -29.41
N ILE A 560 11.64 7.93 -28.20
CA ILE A 560 10.40 8.38 -27.58
C ILE A 560 10.59 9.79 -27.05
N PRO A 561 9.90 10.79 -27.61
CA PRO A 561 10.05 12.19 -27.19
C PRO A 561 9.43 12.39 -25.81
N THR A 562 10.20 12.90 -24.87
CA THR A 562 9.73 13.24 -23.52
C THR A 562 10.63 14.28 -22.87
N THR A 563 10.05 15.07 -21.97
CA THR A 563 10.76 15.99 -21.08
C THR A 563 10.84 15.47 -19.65
N LEU A 564 10.28 14.27 -19.38
CA LEU A 564 10.20 13.71 -18.04
C LEU A 564 11.55 13.17 -17.53
N PHE A 565 12.44 12.77 -18.45
CA PHE A 565 13.76 12.23 -18.14
C PHE A 565 14.72 12.36 -19.33
N ASN A 566 16.01 12.43 -19.04
CA ASN A 566 17.08 12.50 -20.05
C ASN A 566 17.80 11.16 -20.20
N GLU A 567 18.04 10.46 -19.11
CA GLU A 567 18.68 9.15 -19.06
C GLU A 567 17.71 8.11 -18.50
N VAL A 568 17.74 6.93 -19.08
CA VAL A 568 16.92 5.78 -18.65
C VAL A 568 17.84 4.66 -18.19
N ASN A 569 17.67 4.21 -16.94
CA ASN A 569 18.51 3.18 -16.33
C ASN A 569 18.03 1.76 -16.66
N THR A 570 16.71 1.55 -16.68
CA THR A 570 16.12 0.24 -16.94
C THR A 570 14.78 0.33 -17.65
N VAL A 571 14.44 -0.72 -18.37
CA VAL A 571 13.16 -0.87 -19.06
C VAL A 571 12.70 -2.32 -18.99
N LEU A 572 11.39 -2.52 -18.78
CA LEU A 572 10.76 -3.84 -18.75
C LEU A 572 9.40 -3.79 -19.44
N CYS A 573 9.19 -4.65 -20.41
CA CYS A 573 7.88 -4.87 -21.03
C CYS A 573 7.13 -5.97 -20.27
N ASP A 574 5.91 -5.68 -19.80
CA ASP A 574 5.07 -6.70 -19.18
C ASP A 574 4.15 -7.36 -20.22
N ASN A 575 3.54 -8.48 -19.83
CA ASN A 575 2.61 -9.25 -20.67
C ASN A 575 1.21 -8.61 -20.78
N LYS A 576 1.02 -7.39 -20.25
CA LYS A 576 -0.22 -6.62 -20.32
C LYS A 576 -0.08 -5.38 -21.21
N GLY A 577 1.01 -5.29 -21.98
CA GLY A 577 1.28 -4.19 -22.90
C GLY A 577 1.72 -2.88 -22.22
N LYS A 578 2.16 -2.93 -20.97
CA LYS A 578 2.77 -1.78 -20.29
C LYS A 578 4.29 -1.87 -20.36
N VAL A 579 4.94 -0.73 -20.55
CA VAL A 579 6.40 -0.63 -20.49
C VAL A 579 6.79 0.14 -19.24
N TRP A 580 7.49 -0.53 -18.35
CA TRP A 580 7.99 -0.01 -17.08
C TRP A 580 9.37 0.59 -17.28
N ILE A 581 9.58 1.81 -16.81
CA ILE A 581 10.79 2.60 -17.10
C ILE A 581 11.32 3.19 -15.80
N GLY A 582 12.54 2.79 -15.43
CA GLY A 582 13.28 3.36 -14.30
C GLY A 582 14.22 4.47 -14.79
N ALA A 583 13.96 5.72 -14.40
CA ALA A 583 14.74 6.88 -14.78
C ALA A 583 14.75 7.94 -13.66
N GLU A 584 15.89 8.61 -13.43
CA GLU A 584 16.02 9.73 -12.49
C GLU A 584 15.43 9.45 -11.09
N GLN A 585 15.69 8.24 -10.57
CA GLN A 585 15.18 7.74 -9.28
C GLN A 585 13.64 7.64 -9.19
N LYS A 586 12.96 7.63 -10.34
CA LYS A 586 11.51 7.48 -10.47
C LYS A 586 11.16 6.28 -11.33
N LEU A 587 9.96 5.80 -11.16
CA LEU A 587 9.35 4.76 -11.99
C LEU A 587 8.25 5.41 -12.83
N PHE A 588 8.33 5.20 -14.15
CA PHE A 588 7.32 5.63 -15.12
C PHE A 588 6.71 4.40 -15.78
N ILE A 589 5.48 4.52 -16.22
CA ILE A 589 4.80 3.51 -17.02
C ILE A 589 4.38 4.14 -18.34
N TRP A 590 4.82 3.54 -19.44
CA TRP A 590 4.32 3.88 -20.76
C TRP A 590 3.15 2.95 -21.11
N LEU A 591 2.01 3.54 -21.38
CA LEU A 591 0.82 2.82 -21.85
C LEU A 591 0.86 2.78 -23.38
N THR A 592 1.11 1.61 -23.96
CA THR A 592 1.28 1.43 -25.42
C THR A 592 0.01 1.77 -26.20
N ASP A 593 -1.18 1.53 -25.62
CA ASP A 593 -2.47 1.78 -26.28
C ASP A 593 -2.76 3.28 -26.43
N THR A 594 -2.45 4.07 -25.41
CA THR A 594 -2.73 5.52 -25.38
C THR A 594 -1.51 6.38 -25.68
N LYS A 595 -0.35 5.76 -25.84
CA LYS A 595 0.96 6.43 -26.09
C LYS A 595 1.26 7.55 -25.10
N ARG A 596 1.04 7.30 -23.81
CA ARG A 596 1.29 8.28 -22.74
C ARG A 596 2.04 7.67 -21.56
N PHE A 597 2.75 8.54 -20.84
CA PHE A 597 3.36 8.19 -19.55
C PHE A 597 2.34 8.35 -18.40
N VAL A 598 2.49 7.48 -17.40
CA VAL A 598 1.77 7.52 -16.11
C VAL A 598 2.78 7.42 -15.00
#